data_28aa46c81e370bae1bcbf81902a3c10f
#
_entry.id   28aa46c81e370bae1bcbf81902a3c10f
#
_cell.length_a   1.000
_cell.length_b   1.000
_cell.length_c   1.000
_cell.angle_alpha   90.00
_cell.angle_beta   90.00
_cell.angle_gamma   90.00
#
_symmetry.space_group_name_H-M   'P 1'
#
loop_
_entity.id
_entity.type
_entity.pdbx_description
1 polymer ?
#
loop_
_entity_poly.entity_id
_entity_poly.type
_entity_poly.pdbx_seq_one_letter_code
_entity_poly.pdbx_strand_id
1 'polypeptide(L)'
;MKKISVLFCLLCLGFTSPLLAQESFKWNEMSTFHSTAMLSFHGAEEGKLQPTRDSAAAMLQKATAWQVSAIPAGKDAAKIKTLLQQLVAECTAINTAVAAKKADADLKPLVLKAHHTFHELIEKTK
;
A
#
# COMPACT_ATOMS: atom_id res chain seq x y z
N MET A 1 -43.22 54.26 3.47
CA MET A 1 -42.90 52.96 4.05
C MET A 1 -42.39 52.07 2.95
N LYS A 2 -41.12 51.93 2.89
CA LYS A 2 -40.51 51.10 1.83
C LYS A 2 -39.90 49.86 2.47
N LYS A 3 -40.45 48.73 2.12
CA LYS A 3 -39.91 47.44 2.51
C LYS A 3 -38.74 47.12 1.58
N ILE A 4 -37.53 47.18 2.12
CA ILE A 4 -36.37 46.75 1.39
C ILE A 4 -36.28 45.24 1.58
N SER A 5 -36.61 44.51 0.54
CA SER A 5 -36.39 43.08 0.46
C SER A 5 -34.94 42.86 0.12
N VAL A 6 -34.14 42.60 1.11
CA VAL A 6 -32.77 42.16 0.87
C VAL A 6 -32.83 40.69 0.53
N LEU A 7 -32.77 40.41 -0.75
CA LEU A 7 -32.59 39.06 -1.27
C LEU A 7 -31.16 38.66 -1.01
N PHE A 8 -30.94 37.96 0.07
CA PHE A 8 -29.63 37.36 0.40
C PHE A 8 -29.48 36.12 -0.48
N CYS A 9 -28.85 36.29 -1.64
CA CYS A 9 -28.41 35.17 -2.45
C CYS A 9 -27.27 34.50 -1.68
N LEU A 10 -27.59 33.43 -0.96
CA LEU A 10 -26.61 32.53 -0.41
C LEU A 10 -26.03 31.76 -1.59
N LEU A 11 -24.90 32.23 -2.10
CA LEU A 11 -24.11 31.52 -3.06
C LEU A 11 -23.44 30.37 -2.30
N CYS A 12 -24.09 29.23 -2.26
CA CYS A 12 -23.43 27.98 -1.86
C CYS A 12 -22.39 27.65 -2.91
N LEU A 13 -21.20 28.18 -2.74
CA LEU A 13 -20.02 27.67 -3.41
C LEU A 13 -19.79 26.26 -2.89
N GLY A 14 -20.36 25.30 -3.59
CA GLY A 14 -20.00 23.92 -3.44
C GLY A 14 -18.52 23.78 -3.75
N PHE A 15 -17.70 23.70 -2.74
CA PHE A 15 -16.33 23.26 -2.88
C PHE A 15 -16.35 21.78 -3.25
N THR A 16 -16.52 21.49 -4.53
CA THR A 16 -16.12 20.21 -5.07
C THR A 16 -14.61 20.18 -5.05
N SER A 17 -14.05 19.72 -3.96
CA SER A 17 -12.63 19.41 -3.94
C SER A 17 -12.36 18.37 -5.03
N PRO A 18 -11.48 18.64 -6.00
CA PRO A 18 -11.10 17.62 -6.94
C PRO A 18 -10.30 16.55 -6.19
N LEU A 19 -10.92 15.43 -5.92
CA LEU A 19 -10.29 14.21 -5.41
C LEU A 19 -9.46 13.52 -6.50
N LEU A 20 -8.79 14.29 -7.35
CA LEU A 20 -8.13 13.79 -8.56
C LEU A 20 -6.73 13.25 -8.30
N ALA A 21 -6.14 13.46 -7.13
CA ALA A 21 -4.73 13.20 -6.94
C ALA A 21 -4.41 11.86 -6.27
N GLN A 22 -5.41 11.08 -5.84
CA GLN A 22 -5.22 9.90 -4.99
C GLN A 22 -5.94 8.67 -5.54
N GLU A 23 -5.84 8.46 -6.84
CA GLU A 23 -6.45 7.29 -7.47
C GLU A 23 -5.82 5.97 -7.08
N SER A 24 -4.65 6.01 -6.48
CA SER A 24 -3.82 4.83 -6.46
C SER A 24 -4.44 3.68 -5.71
N PHE A 25 -4.99 3.88 -4.55
CA PHE A 25 -5.46 2.74 -3.79
C PHE A 25 -6.65 3.13 -2.91
N LYS A 26 -7.83 2.67 -3.30
CA LYS A 26 -9.06 2.83 -2.50
C LYS A 26 -9.04 2.01 -1.21
N TRP A 27 -8.09 1.11 -1.08
CA TRP A 27 -7.89 0.28 0.09
C TRP A 27 -6.75 0.86 0.93
N ASN A 28 -7.09 1.43 2.07
CA ASN A 28 -6.15 2.18 2.90
C ASN A 28 -4.92 1.35 3.33
N GLU A 29 -5.14 0.10 3.72
CA GLU A 29 -4.06 -0.79 4.16
C GLU A 29 -3.11 -1.15 3.03
N MET A 30 -3.60 -1.29 1.80
CA MET A 30 -2.78 -1.47 0.61
C MET A 30 -1.91 -0.23 0.35
N SER A 31 -2.50 0.96 0.45
CA SER A 31 -1.78 2.22 0.30
C SER A 31 -0.69 2.38 1.35
N THR A 32 -0.99 2.06 2.60
CA THR A 32 -0.04 2.13 3.70
C THR A 32 1.12 1.14 3.53
N PHE A 33 0.83 -0.08 3.12
CA PHE A 33 1.87 -1.06 2.78
C PHE A 33 2.75 -0.55 1.64
N HIS A 34 2.15 -0.08 0.56
CA HIS A 34 2.89 0.44 -0.60
C HIS A 34 3.84 1.58 -0.20
N SER A 35 3.36 2.55 0.56
CA SER A 35 4.18 3.67 1.03
C SER A 35 5.38 3.21 1.85
N THR A 36 5.22 2.15 2.64
CA THR A 36 6.30 1.57 3.46
C THR A 36 7.30 0.76 2.63
N ALA A 37 6.82 0.03 1.64
CA ALA A 37 7.61 -0.92 0.87
C ALA A 37 8.26 -0.33 -0.39
N MET A 38 7.81 0.81 -0.87
CA MET A 38 8.19 1.36 -2.17
C MET A 38 9.71 1.53 -2.33
N LEU A 39 10.39 2.12 -1.36
CA LEU A 39 11.83 2.33 -1.45
C LEU A 39 12.60 1.00 -1.40
N SER A 40 12.10 0.03 -0.65
CA SER A 40 12.68 -1.32 -0.60
C SER A 40 12.56 -2.02 -1.96
N PHE A 41 11.36 -2.01 -2.54
CA PHE A 41 11.10 -2.66 -3.81
C PHE A 41 11.94 -2.07 -4.95
N HIS A 42 11.89 -0.76 -5.13
CA HIS A 42 12.65 -0.08 -6.18
C HIS A 42 14.15 -0.12 -5.92
N GLY A 43 14.58 0.01 -4.67
CA GLY A 43 15.99 -0.14 -4.29
C GLY A 43 16.54 -1.51 -4.66
N ALA A 44 15.80 -2.58 -4.39
CA ALA A 44 16.23 -3.94 -4.71
C ALA A 44 16.40 -4.16 -6.22
N GLU A 45 15.56 -3.58 -7.05
CA GLU A 45 15.72 -3.61 -8.51
C GLU A 45 17.07 -3.02 -8.94
N GLU A 46 17.52 -1.97 -8.28
CA GLU A 46 18.79 -1.30 -8.53
C GLU A 46 19.97 -1.92 -7.78
N GLY A 47 19.76 -3.00 -7.01
CA GLY A 47 20.77 -3.62 -6.18
C GLY A 47 21.09 -2.86 -4.88
N LYS A 48 20.22 -1.95 -4.46
CA LYS A 48 20.34 -1.16 -3.23
C LYS A 48 19.47 -1.79 -2.14
N LEU A 49 20.06 -2.50 -1.20
CA LEU A 49 19.33 -3.25 -0.18
C LEU A 49 19.25 -2.54 1.19
N GLN A 50 19.86 -1.38 1.34
CA GLN A 50 19.75 -0.63 2.60
C GLN A 50 18.31 -0.22 2.92
N PRO A 51 17.49 0.25 1.96
CA PRO A 51 16.08 0.52 2.23
C PRO A 51 15.33 -0.70 2.75
N THR A 52 15.64 -1.90 2.25
CA THR A 52 15.07 -3.15 2.77
C THR A 52 15.48 -3.39 4.23
N ARG A 53 16.75 -3.21 4.55
CA ARG A 53 17.25 -3.40 5.91
C ARG A 53 16.58 -2.44 6.90
N ASP A 54 16.35 -1.22 6.47
CA ASP A 54 15.73 -0.18 7.29
C ASP A 54 14.22 -0.39 7.50
N SER A 55 13.54 -1.03 6.55
CA SER A 55 12.06 -1.11 6.54
C SER A 55 11.49 -2.52 6.68
N ALA A 56 12.31 -3.55 6.79
CA ALA A 56 11.83 -4.94 6.79
C ALA A 56 10.78 -5.22 7.88
N ALA A 57 11.02 -4.78 9.11
CA ALA A 57 10.07 -4.97 10.22
C ALA A 57 8.77 -4.19 10.00
N ALA A 58 8.86 -2.96 9.49
CA ALA A 58 7.69 -2.15 9.18
C ALA A 58 6.88 -2.74 8.01
N MET A 59 7.54 -3.26 6.98
CA MET A 59 6.88 -3.95 5.87
C MET A 59 6.06 -5.15 6.36
N LEU A 60 6.64 -5.97 7.23
CA LEU A 60 5.94 -7.11 7.82
C LEU A 60 4.72 -6.66 8.63
N GLN A 61 4.88 -5.62 9.44
CA GLN A 61 3.79 -5.06 10.23
C GLN A 61 2.63 -4.58 9.33
N LYS A 62 2.95 -3.86 8.25
CA LYS A 62 1.94 -3.32 7.33
C LYS A 62 1.29 -4.43 6.48
N ALA A 63 2.04 -5.43 6.07
CA ALA A 63 1.49 -6.59 5.37
C ALA A 63 0.50 -7.36 6.27
N THR A 64 0.85 -7.57 7.53
CA THR A 64 -0.03 -8.23 8.51
C THR A 64 -1.31 -7.43 8.76
N ALA A 65 -1.21 -6.12 8.92
CA ALA A 65 -2.38 -5.24 9.07
C ALA A 65 -3.28 -5.28 7.82
N TRP A 66 -2.69 -5.33 6.64
CA TRP A 66 -3.43 -5.46 5.39
C TRP A 66 -4.15 -6.81 5.30
N GLN A 67 -3.48 -7.90 5.66
CA GLN A 67 -4.06 -9.24 5.65
C GLN A 67 -5.34 -9.36 6.48
N VAL A 68 -5.40 -8.71 7.64
CA VAL A 68 -6.56 -8.77 8.54
C VAL A 68 -7.62 -7.71 8.25
N SER A 69 -7.38 -6.82 7.30
CA SER A 69 -8.35 -5.78 6.93
C SER A 69 -9.48 -6.34 6.09
N ALA A 70 -10.62 -5.63 6.08
CA ALA A 70 -11.77 -6.03 5.28
C ALA A 70 -11.47 -5.89 3.78
N ILE A 71 -11.72 -6.94 3.02
CA ILE A 71 -11.55 -6.93 1.56
C ILE A 71 -12.68 -6.10 0.95
N PRO A 72 -12.37 -5.15 0.04
CA PRO A 72 -13.40 -4.35 -0.63
C PRO A 72 -14.40 -5.22 -1.38
N ALA A 73 -15.67 -4.81 -1.35
CA ALA A 73 -16.75 -5.52 -2.04
C ALA A 73 -16.50 -5.59 -3.57
N GLY A 74 -16.96 -6.66 -4.19
CA GLY A 74 -16.88 -6.83 -5.65
C GLY A 74 -15.53 -7.33 -6.17
N LYS A 75 -14.63 -7.73 -5.27
CA LYS A 75 -13.30 -8.28 -5.62
C LYS A 75 -13.26 -9.80 -5.39
N ASP A 76 -12.28 -10.45 -6.00
CA ASP A 76 -12.02 -11.88 -5.81
C ASP A 76 -11.39 -12.11 -4.41
N ALA A 77 -12.23 -12.23 -3.40
CA ALA A 77 -11.81 -12.35 -2.01
C ALA A 77 -10.91 -13.57 -1.76
N ALA A 78 -11.22 -14.71 -2.37
CA ALA A 78 -10.44 -15.94 -2.17
C ALA A 78 -9.02 -15.79 -2.71
N LYS A 79 -8.86 -15.22 -3.90
CA LYS A 79 -7.55 -14.98 -4.52
C LYS A 79 -6.76 -13.92 -3.73
N ILE A 80 -7.42 -12.84 -3.32
CA ILE A 80 -6.79 -11.78 -2.52
C ILE A 80 -6.30 -12.33 -1.19
N LYS A 81 -7.09 -13.13 -0.49
CA LYS A 81 -6.67 -13.77 0.77
C LYS A 81 -5.42 -14.61 0.60
N THR A 82 -5.38 -15.43 -0.44
CA THR A 82 -4.21 -16.28 -0.75
C THR A 82 -2.96 -15.42 -1.01
N LEU A 83 -3.09 -14.36 -1.80
CA LEU A 83 -1.98 -13.46 -2.11
C LEU A 83 -1.51 -12.68 -0.88
N LEU A 84 -2.42 -12.26 0.01
CA LEU A 84 -2.05 -11.60 1.25
C LEU A 84 -1.31 -12.54 2.22
N GLN A 85 -1.74 -13.79 2.33
CA GLN A 85 -1.00 -14.81 3.09
C GLN A 85 0.41 -15.00 2.54
N GLN A 86 0.54 -15.06 1.23
CA GLN A 86 1.82 -15.17 0.55
C GLN A 86 2.70 -13.95 0.81
N LEU A 87 2.15 -12.74 0.70
CA LEU A 87 2.89 -11.50 0.95
C LEU A 87 3.40 -11.43 2.39
N VAL A 88 2.58 -11.80 3.38
CA VAL A 88 3.00 -11.84 4.80
C VAL A 88 4.13 -12.84 4.99
N ALA A 89 4.06 -14.03 4.38
CA ALA A 89 5.12 -15.03 4.45
C ALA A 89 6.43 -14.52 3.81
N GLU A 90 6.33 -13.83 2.69
CA GLU A 90 7.48 -13.24 2.00
C GLU A 90 8.10 -12.10 2.81
N CYS A 91 7.31 -11.22 3.39
CA CYS A 91 7.79 -10.16 4.28
C CYS A 91 8.41 -10.75 5.56
N THR A 92 7.88 -11.85 6.08
CA THR A 92 8.48 -12.58 7.20
C THR A 92 9.87 -13.11 6.83
N ALA A 93 10.02 -13.70 5.65
CA ALA A 93 11.30 -14.19 5.15
C ALA A 93 12.32 -13.05 4.99
N ILE A 94 11.91 -11.91 4.47
CA ILE A 94 12.75 -10.72 4.36
C ILE A 94 13.20 -10.26 5.75
N ASN A 95 12.28 -10.11 6.69
CA ASN A 95 12.58 -9.64 8.03
C ASN A 95 13.54 -10.60 8.77
N THR A 96 13.33 -11.90 8.63
CA THR A 96 14.20 -12.93 9.19
C THR A 96 15.61 -12.86 8.60
N ALA A 97 15.73 -12.69 7.28
CA ALA A 97 17.01 -12.57 6.59
C ALA A 97 17.75 -11.29 7.00
N VAL A 98 17.05 -10.17 7.16
CA VAL A 98 17.64 -8.92 7.66
C VAL A 98 18.13 -9.07 9.10
N ALA A 99 17.33 -9.69 9.97
CA ALA A 99 17.73 -9.95 11.36
C ALA A 99 18.95 -10.88 11.45
N ALA A 100 19.06 -11.84 10.53
CA ALA A 100 20.20 -12.74 10.43
C ALA A 100 21.42 -12.11 9.71
N LYS A 101 21.33 -10.84 9.33
CA LYS A 101 22.38 -10.09 8.61
C LYS A 101 22.83 -10.78 7.31
N LYS A 102 21.89 -11.35 6.57
CA LYS A 102 22.16 -11.97 5.28
C LYS A 102 22.71 -10.95 4.28
N ALA A 103 23.54 -11.44 3.36
CA ALA A 103 24.14 -10.62 2.31
C ALA A 103 23.09 -10.08 1.33
N ASP A 104 23.41 -9.01 0.62
CA ASP A 104 22.53 -8.41 -0.39
C ASP A 104 22.11 -9.42 -1.46
N ALA A 105 23.01 -10.32 -1.86
CA ALA A 105 22.69 -11.37 -2.83
C ALA A 105 21.59 -12.33 -2.36
N ASP A 106 21.45 -12.53 -1.05
CA ASP A 106 20.38 -13.35 -0.47
C ASP A 106 19.09 -12.57 -0.28
N LEU A 107 19.18 -11.28 0.03
CA LEU A 107 18.01 -10.41 0.24
C LEU A 107 17.28 -10.05 -1.06
N LYS A 108 18.04 -9.73 -2.10
CA LYS A 108 17.47 -9.22 -3.35
C LYS A 108 16.37 -10.13 -3.91
N PRO A 109 16.57 -11.45 -4.10
CA PRO A 109 15.51 -12.30 -4.63
C PRO A 109 14.28 -12.38 -3.73
N LEU A 110 14.43 -12.28 -2.41
CA LEU A 110 13.30 -12.25 -1.47
C LEU A 110 12.45 -11.00 -1.66
N VAL A 111 13.10 -9.85 -1.81
CA VAL A 111 12.40 -8.57 -2.02
C VAL A 111 11.70 -8.53 -3.37
N LEU A 112 12.37 -8.99 -4.43
CA LEU A 112 11.77 -9.04 -5.77
C LEU A 112 10.55 -9.95 -5.81
N LYS A 113 10.58 -11.06 -5.07
CA LYS A 113 9.43 -11.97 -4.96
C LYS A 113 8.24 -11.29 -4.27
N ALA A 114 8.45 -10.59 -3.17
CA ALA A 114 7.40 -9.84 -2.48
C ALA A 114 6.84 -8.71 -3.36
N HIS A 115 7.69 -8.03 -4.11
CA HIS A 115 7.29 -7.00 -5.07
C HIS A 115 6.38 -7.58 -6.16
N HIS A 116 6.71 -8.75 -6.68
CA HIS A 116 5.89 -9.45 -7.66
C HIS A 116 4.50 -9.78 -7.09
N THR A 117 4.43 -10.36 -5.90
CA THR A 117 3.16 -10.65 -5.21
C THR A 117 2.32 -9.38 -4.98
N PHE A 118 2.97 -8.28 -4.61
CA PHE A 118 2.30 -6.99 -4.48
C PHE A 118 1.67 -6.53 -5.80
N HIS A 119 2.37 -6.66 -6.93
CA HIS A 119 1.81 -6.35 -8.24
C HIS A 119 0.59 -7.22 -8.59
N GLU A 120 0.64 -8.50 -8.28
CA GLU A 120 -0.53 -9.38 -8.47
C GLU A 120 -1.73 -8.92 -7.62
N LEU A 121 -1.49 -8.48 -6.39
CA LEU A 121 -2.53 -7.92 -5.52
C LEU A 121 -3.14 -6.65 -6.13
N ILE A 122 -2.32 -5.75 -6.68
CA ILE A 122 -2.82 -4.56 -7.37
C ILE A 122 -3.75 -4.96 -8.52
N GLU A 123 -3.36 -5.91 -9.34
CA GLU A 123 -4.19 -6.37 -10.47
C GLU A 123 -5.55 -6.93 -10.02
N LYS A 124 -5.59 -7.62 -8.89
CA LYS A 124 -6.83 -8.20 -8.34
C LYS A 124 -7.73 -7.17 -7.66
N THR A 125 -7.21 -5.97 -7.40
CA THR A 125 -7.95 -4.89 -6.73
C THR A 125 -8.40 -3.77 -7.68
N LYS A 126 -8.10 -3.88 -8.97
CA LYS A 126 -8.55 -2.94 -10.01
C LYS A 126 -10.06 -3.02 -10.31
#